data_c804bc8975ac3f0dc35702eecec17301
#
_entry.id   c804bc8975ac3f0dc35702eecec17301
#
_cell.length_a   1.000
_cell.length_b   1.000
_cell.length_c   1.000
_cell.angle_alpha   90.00
_cell.angle_beta   90.00
_cell.angle_gamma   90.00
#
_symmetry.space_group_name_H-M   'P 1'
#
loop_
_entity.id
_entity.type
_entity.pdbx_description
1 polymer ?
#
loop_
_entity_poly.entity_id
_entity_poly.type
_entity_poly.pdbx_seq_one_letter_code
_entity_poly.pdbx_strand_id
1 'polypeptide(L)'
;MKPFKRITIKAIMCCLIFCAFSQNTSAQESTKSWLDPLHLETSFEAGSPFKKMMPFGAKLDLNYSIGNRLSIHAIGQADHFVPKNGMTVDYNKAINIGGGFGFKLFPKSKDFNNFELRADVTTTVNSTDLKNTTYSAGIYWYGESIKRGITPVIGIGYKFRDYRNEGFSNYSGYYVSLGLRF
;
A
#
# COMPACT_ATOMS: atom_id res chain seq x y z
N MET A 1 -5.33 -12.80 -30.04
CA MET A 1 -5.86 -12.21 -28.78
C MET A 1 -5.35 -10.78 -28.65
N LYS A 2 -6.26 -9.81 -28.50
CA LYS A 2 -6.04 -8.36 -28.73
C LYS A 2 -5.23 -7.67 -27.60
N PRO A 3 -4.35 -6.69 -27.92
CA PRO A 3 -3.46 -6.01 -26.95
C PRO A 3 -4.14 -4.95 -26.05
N PHE A 4 -5.44 -5.03 -25.86
CA PHE A 4 -6.23 -3.98 -25.20
C PHE A 4 -6.00 -3.79 -23.69
N LYS A 5 -5.45 -4.80 -23.00
CA LYS A 5 -5.27 -4.74 -21.52
C LYS A 5 -4.04 -3.97 -21.03
N ARG A 6 -3.02 -3.76 -21.88
CA ARG A 6 -1.79 -3.05 -21.45
C ARG A 6 -1.91 -1.52 -21.46
N ILE A 7 -2.83 -0.99 -22.27
CA ILE A 7 -3.02 0.48 -22.42
C ILE A 7 -3.78 1.05 -21.22
N THR A 8 -4.73 0.31 -20.67
CA THR A 8 -5.60 0.80 -19.59
C THR A 8 -4.84 1.03 -18.27
N ILE A 9 -3.89 0.16 -17.93
CA ILE A 9 -3.11 0.29 -16.68
C ILE A 9 -2.13 1.47 -16.77
N LYS A 10 -1.50 1.67 -17.93
CA LYS A 10 -0.61 2.83 -18.15
C LYS A 10 -1.39 4.15 -18.13
N ALA A 11 -2.59 4.19 -18.68
CA ALA A 11 -3.46 5.37 -18.67
C ALA A 11 -3.92 5.72 -17.26
N ILE A 12 -4.31 4.73 -16.47
CA ILE A 12 -4.71 4.94 -15.05
C ILE A 12 -3.53 5.43 -14.22
N MET A 13 -2.33 4.87 -14.39
CA MET A 13 -1.13 5.36 -13.71
C MET A 13 -0.77 6.80 -14.13
N CYS A 14 -0.86 7.14 -15.42
CA CYS A 14 -0.65 8.52 -15.88
C CYS A 14 -1.69 9.49 -15.33
N CYS A 15 -2.98 9.13 -15.29
CA CYS A 15 -4.02 9.99 -14.70
C CYS A 15 -3.81 10.23 -13.20
N LEU A 16 -3.40 9.20 -12.43
CA LEU A 16 -3.12 9.35 -11.00
C LEU A 16 -1.89 10.22 -10.73
N ILE A 17 -0.86 10.10 -11.57
CA ILE A 17 0.33 10.97 -11.50
C ILE A 17 -0.04 12.41 -11.89
N PHE A 18 -0.88 12.61 -12.92
CA PHE A 18 -1.32 13.94 -13.35
C PHE A 18 -2.21 14.63 -12.30
N CYS A 19 -3.09 13.90 -11.63
CA CYS A 19 -3.90 14.45 -10.52
C CYS A 19 -3.03 14.88 -9.32
N ALA A 20 -1.94 14.18 -9.04
CA ALA A 20 -1.00 14.55 -7.98
C ALA A 20 -0.19 15.83 -8.31
N PHE A 21 0.05 16.12 -9.60
CA PHE A 21 0.76 17.31 -10.05
C PHE A 21 -0.12 18.55 -10.25
N SER A 22 -1.43 18.40 -10.42
CA SER A 22 -2.35 19.51 -10.67
C SER A 22 -2.75 20.32 -9.43
N GLN A 23 -2.37 19.94 -8.23
CA GLN A 23 -2.69 20.66 -6.99
C GLN A 23 -1.79 21.89 -6.69
N ASN A 24 -0.91 22.28 -7.61
CA ASN A 24 0.07 23.34 -7.36
C ASN A 24 -0.31 24.74 -7.88
N THR A 25 -1.57 25.00 -8.21
CA THR A 25 -1.98 26.35 -8.64
C THR A 25 -3.27 26.75 -7.96
N SER A 26 -3.16 27.35 -6.78
CA SER A 26 -3.96 28.51 -6.36
C SER A 26 -3.74 28.80 -4.87
N ALA A 27 -3.06 29.91 -4.60
CA ALA A 27 -3.24 30.62 -3.33
C ALA A 27 -4.65 31.20 -3.36
N GLN A 28 -5.60 30.52 -2.71
CA GLN A 28 -6.94 31.05 -2.48
C GLN A 28 -7.43 30.58 -1.11
N GLU A 29 -8.08 31.53 -0.40
CA GLU A 29 -8.61 31.42 0.96
C GLU A 29 -9.22 30.05 1.29
N SER A 30 -8.84 29.51 2.46
CA SER A 30 -9.15 28.16 2.91
C SER A 30 -10.61 27.97 3.25
N THR A 31 -11.45 27.76 2.27
CA THR A 31 -12.63 26.93 2.45
C THR A 31 -12.15 25.49 2.58
N LYS A 32 -12.30 24.86 3.74
CA LYS A 32 -11.98 23.44 3.94
C LYS A 32 -12.64 22.62 2.85
N SER A 33 -11.85 22.11 1.93
CA SER A 33 -12.33 21.23 0.85
C SER A 33 -12.65 19.85 1.44
N TRP A 34 -13.66 19.18 0.93
CA TRP A 34 -13.93 17.77 1.27
C TRP A 34 -12.76 16.82 0.86
N LEU A 35 -11.84 17.32 0.04
CA LEU A 35 -10.61 16.59 -0.36
C LEU A 35 -9.45 16.76 0.64
N ASP A 36 -9.49 17.73 1.56
CA ASP A 36 -8.41 17.95 2.52
C ASP A 36 -8.04 16.69 3.35
N PRO A 37 -8.98 15.80 3.71
CA PRO A 37 -8.65 14.56 4.41
C PRO A 37 -8.17 13.43 3.50
N LEU A 38 -8.10 13.65 2.16
CA LEU A 38 -7.67 12.64 1.20
C LEU A 38 -6.16 12.74 0.99
N HIS A 39 -5.48 11.62 1.16
CA HIS A 39 -4.04 11.49 0.96
C HIS A 39 -3.73 10.32 0.04
N LEU A 40 -2.75 10.51 -0.84
CA LEU A 40 -2.17 9.45 -1.65
C LEU A 40 -0.87 9.00 -1.00
N GLU A 41 -0.69 7.70 -0.84
CA GLU A 41 0.52 7.12 -0.27
C GLU A 41 1.08 6.06 -1.21
N THR A 42 2.39 6.11 -1.42
CA THR A 42 3.12 5.09 -2.18
C THR A 42 4.16 4.46 -1.29
N SER A 43 4.28 3.16 -1.29
CA SER A 43 5.28 2.46 -0.47
C SER A 43 5.82 1.21 -1.14
N PHE A 44 7.03 0.84 -0.73
CA PHE A 44 7.64 -0.45 -1.00
C PHE A 44 7.63 -1.27 0.27
N GLU A 45 7.29 -2.54 0.13
CA GLU A 45 7.22 -3.48 1.22
C GLU A 45 8.16 -4.66 0.98
N ALA A 46 8.89 -5.06 2.01
CA ALA A 46 9.69 -6.26 2.04
C ALA A 46 9.21 -7.16 3.18
N GLY A 47 8.90 -8.41 2.86
CA GLY A 47 8.44 -9.39 3.85
C GLY A 47 9.55 -10.35 4.29
N SER A 48 9.35 -11.00 5.43
CA SER A 48 10.26 -12.03 5.91
C SER A 48 10.32 -13.22 4.94
N PRO A 49 11.49 -13.86 4.73
CA PRO A 49 11.61 -15.03 3.90
C PRO A 49 10.74 -16.18 4.41
N PHE A 50 10.06 -16.87 3.50
CA PHE A 50 9.25 -18.04 3.79
C PHE A 50 9.47 -19.10 2.71
N LYS A 51 9.75 -20.35 3.12
CA LYS A 51 9.94 -21.50 2.21
C LYS A 51 10.76 -21.18 0.95
N LYS A 52 11.93 -20.56 1.11
CA LYS A 52 12.86 -20.17 0.04
C LYS A 52 12.38 -19.04 -0.89
N MET A 53 11.32 -18.31 -0.54
CA MET A 53 10.86 -17.12 -1.26
C MET A 53 10.88 -15.89 -0.35
N MET A 54 11.22 -14.74 -0.91
CA MET A 54 11.14 -13.45 -0.23
C MET A 54 10.12 -12.58 -0.95
N PRO A 55 9.02 -12.17 -0.30
CA PRO A 55 8.04 -11.31 -0.91
C PRO A 55 8.51 -9.86 -0.91
N PHE A 56 8.41 -9.20 -2.07
CA PHE A 56 8.53 -7.76 -2.27
C PHE A 56 7.25 -7.22 -2.87
N GLY A 57 6.84 -6.02 -2.47
CA GLY A 57 5.66 -5.39 -3.03
C GLY A 57 5.83 -3.89 -3.19
N ALA A 58 5.17 -3.35 -4.22
CA ALA A 58 4.88 -1.92 -4.34
C ALA A 58 3.41 -1.72 -4.03
N LYS A 59 3.10 -0.79 -3.12
CA LYS A 59 1.75 -0.49 -2.64
C LYS A 59 1.39 0.95 -2.98
N LEU A 60 0.19 1.14 -3.48
CA LEU A 60 -0.49 2.42 -3.65
C LEU A 60 -1.68 2.42 -2.71
N ASP A 61 -1.80 3.45 -1.88
CA ASP A 61 -2.83 3.56 -0.86
C ASP A 61 -3.50 4.94 -0.96
N LEU A 62 -4.79 4.93 -1.23
CA LEU A 62 -5.63 6.13 -1.17
C LEU A 62 -6.29 6.15 0.21
N ASN A 63 -5.89 7.11 1.02
CA ASN A 63 -6.27 7.21 2.42
C ASN A 63 -7.21 8.40 2.63
N TYR A 64 -8.34 8.15 3.26
CA TYR A 64 -9.30 9.18 3.66
C TYR A 64 -9.41 9.25 5.19
N SER A 65 -9.03 10.38 5.77
CA SER A 65 -9.07 10.60 7.22
C SER A 65 -10.47 10.99 7.69
N ILE A 66 -11.04 10.22 8.62
CA ILE A 66 -12.34 10.47 9.24
C ILE A 66 -12.11 11.06 10.65
N GLY A 67 -12.29 12.37 10.76
CA GLY A 67 -11.97 13.08 12.01
C GLY A 67 -10.50 12.96 12.38
N ASN A 68 -10.22 12.90 13.69
CA ASN A 68 -8.83 12.98 14.19
C ASN A 68 -8.18 11.61 14.44
N ARG A 69 -8.93 10.50 14.30
CA ARG A 69 -8.44 9.18 14.72
C ARG A 69 -8.56 8.08 13.68
N LEU A 70 -9.60 8.12 12.88
CA LEU A 70 -9.89 7.03 11.94
C LEU A 70 -9.45 7.40 10.53
N SER A 71 -9.04 6.40 9.78
CA SER A 71 -8.81 6.48 8.35
C SER A 71 -9.38 5.25 7.63
N ILE A 72 -9.80 5.45 6.39
CA ILE A 72 -10.19 4.36 5.48
C ILE A 72 -9.18 4.34 4.36
N HIS A 73 -8.79 3.14 3.94
CA HIS A 73 -7.77 2.89 2.95
C HIS A 73 -8.34 2.14 1.76
N ALA A 74 -8.05 2.60 0.54
CA ALA A 74 -8.24 1.83 -0.68
C ALA A 74 -6.86 1.49 -1.26
N ILE A 75 -6.58 0.20 -1.43
CA ILE A 75 -5.23 -0.31 -1.64
C ILE A 75 -5.13 -1.02 -2.97
N GLY A 76 -4.10 -0.66 -3.75
CA GLY A 76 -3.59 -1.42 -4.88
C GLY A 76 -2.16 -1.86 -4.58
N GLN A 77 -1.86 -3.16 -4.73
CA GLN A 77 -0.55 -3.70 -4.42
C GLN A 77 -0.08 -4.63 -5.53
N ALA A 78 1.18 -4.50 -5.92
CA ALA A 78 1.85 -5.41 -6.84
C ALA A 78 2.93 -6.19 -6.07
N ASP A 79 2.75 -7.50 -5.93
CA ASP A 79 3.67 -8.37 -5.23
C ASP A 79 4.57 -9.15 -6.19
N HIS A 80 5.84 -9.25 -5.81
CA HIS A 80 6.85 -10.07 -6.44
C HIS A 80 7.43 -11.04 -5.40
N PHE A 81 7.69 -12.27 -5.84
CA PHE A 81 8.31 -13.28 -5.00
C PHE A 81 9.68 -13.63 -5.57
N VAL A 82 10.74 -13.31 -4.84
CA VAL A 82 12.11 -13.60 -5.23
C VAL A 82 12.50 -14.96 -4.66
N PRO A 83 12.84 -15.96 -5.52
CA PRO A 83 13.30 -17.24 -5.04
C PRO A 83 14.69 -17.11 -4.41
N LYS A 84 14.90 -17.79 -3.31
CA LYS A 84 16.20 -17.91 -2.64
C LYS A 84 16.88 -19.18 -3.12
N ASN A 85 18.14 -19.10 -3.57
CA ASN A 85 18.97 -20.23 -4.02
C ASN A 85 18.52 -20.94 -5.31
N GLY A 86 18.66 -20.27 -6.46
CA GLY A 86 18.76 -20.93 -7.78
C GLY A 86 17.52 -21.72 -8.25
N MET A 87 16.39 -21.62 -7.61
CA MET A 87 15.13 -22.15 -8.13
C MET A 87 14.65 -21.22 -9.24
N THR A 88 14.55 -21.73 -10.46
CA THR A 88 13.79 -21.09 -11.54
C THR A 88 12.31 -21.14 -11.19
N VAL A 89 11.81 -20.10 -10.54
CA VAL A 89 10.38 -19.87 -10.41
C VAL A 89 10.03 -18.84 -11.46
N ASP A 90 9.10 -19.15 -12.35
CA ASP A 90 8.47 -18.15 -13.18
C ASP A 90 7.91 -17.05 -12.28
N TYR A 91 8.41 -15.82 -12.48
CA TYR A 91 8.03 -14.66 -11.66
C TYR A 91 6.57 -14.30 -11.93
N ASN A 92 5.68 -14.94 -11.24
CA ASN A 92 4.26 -14.61 -11.29
C ASN A 92 4.00 -13.38 -10.40
N LYS A 93 3.69 -12.25 -11.05
CA LYS A 93 3.27 -11.03 -10.37
C LYS A 93 1.85 -11.22 -9.87
N ALA A 94 1.63 -11.07 -8.58
CA ALA A 94 0.30 -10.96 -8.02
C ALA A 94 -0.07 -9.47 -7.92
N ILE A 95 -1.18 -9.08 -8.56
CA ILE A 95 -1.77 -7.76 -8.41
C ILE A 95 -2.96 -7.91 -7.48
N ASN A 96 -2.90 -7.25 -6.35
CA ASN A 96 -3.89 -7.30 -5.29
C ASN A 96 -4.61 -5.96 -5.20
N ILE A 97 -5.92 -5.99 -4.94
CA ILE A 97 -6.71 -4.82 -4.58
C ILE A 97 -7.45 -5.10 -3.28
N GLY A 98 -7.75 -4.06 -2.54
CA GLY A 98 -8.48 -4.20 -1.30
C GLY A 98 -8.64 -2.90 -0.55
N GLY A 99 -8.79 -3.00 0.75
CA GLY A 99 -8.96 -1.85 1.61
C GLY A 99 -8.64 -2.18 3.05
N GLY A 100 -8.72 -1.15 3.87
CA GLY A 100 -8.40 -1.27 5.28
C GLY A 100 -8.89 -0.10 6.10
N PHE A 101 -8.53 -0.17 7.37
CA PHE A 101 -8.80 0.87 8.35
C PHE A 101 -7.51 1.23 9.09
N GLY A 102 -7.36 2.51 9.37
CA GLY A 102 -6.31 3.04 10.22
C GLY A 102 -6.86 3.68 11.48
N PHE A 103 -6.09 3.61 12.54
CA PHE A 103 -6.39 4.25 13.81
C PHE A 103 -5.16 4.97 14.36
N LYS A 104 -5.21 6.30 14.47
CA LYS A 104 -4.14 7.11 15.08
C LYS A 104 -4.08 6.85 16.57
N LEU A 105 -2.94 6.37 17.05
CA LEU A 105 -2.78 5.90 18.43
C LEU A 105 -2.86 7.04 19.45
N PHE A 106 -2.16 8.16 19.18
CA PHE A 106 -2.01 9.25 20.17
C PHE A 106 -2.27 10.63 19.54
N PRO A 107 -3.48 10.92 19.05
CA PRO A 107 -3.74 12.14 18.26
C PRO A 107 -3.58 13.44 19.03
N LYS A 108 -3.56 13.38 20.36
CA LYS A 108 -3.37 14.56 21.25
C LYS A 108 -1.94 14.70 21.77
N SER A 109 -1.06 13.72 21.55
CA SER A 109 0.33 13.79 21.97
C SER A 109 1.12 14.64 21.01
N LYS A 110 2.00 15.51 21.50
CA LYS A 110 2.91 16.29 20.65
C LYS A 110 3.99 15.40 20.01
N ASP A 111 4.44 14.38 20.73
CA ASP A 111 5.58 13.55 20.34
C ASP A 111 5.18 12.26 19.59
N PHE A 112 3.96 11.76 19.84
CA PHE A 112 3.49 10.46 19.34
C PHE A 112 2.25 10.53 18.44
N ASN A 113 1.81 11.72 18.02
CA ASN A 113 0.64 11.88 17.15
C ASN A 113 0.82 11.30 15.73
N ASN A 114 2.04 10.92 15.39
CA ASN A 114 2.43 10.45 14.07
C ASN A 114 2.36 8.92 13.92
N PHE A 115 1.81 8.19 14.89
CA PHE A 115 1.66 6.74 14.82
C PHE A 115 0.23 6.33 14.49
N GLU A 116 0.10 5.43 13.53
CA GLU A 116 -1.15 4.85 13.08
C GLU A 116 -1.09 3.32 13.08
N LEU A 117 -2.07 2.68 13.71
CA LEU A 117 -2.30 1.24 13.58
C LEU A 117 -3.19 1.02 12.36
N ARG A 118 -2.80 0.13 11.45
CA ARG A 118 -3.57 -0.24 10.25
C ARG A 118 -3.89 -1.72 10.23
N ALA A 119 -5.06 -2.05 9.70
CA ALA A 119 -5.46 -3.40 9.36
C ALA A 119 -6.07 -3.40 7.97
N ASP A 120 -5.50 -4.21 7.07
CA ASP A 120 -5.83 -4.23 5.64
C ASP A 120 -6.16 -5.65 5.18
N VAL A 121 -7.06 -5.73 4.20
CA VAL A 121 -7.38 -6.97 3.48
C VAL A 121 -7.28 -6.69 1.99
N THR A 122 -6.46 -7.47 1.29
CA THR A 122 -6.33 -7.38 -0.17
C THR A 122 -6.49 -8.74 -0.82
N THR A 123 -6.96 -8.76 -2.06
CA THR A 123 -7.17 -10.00 -2.81
C THR A 123 -6.61 -9.88 -4.22
N THR A 124 -6.07 -10.98 -4.75
CA THR A 124 -5.50 -11.04 -6.10
C THR A 124 -6.59 -10.96 -7.17
N VAL A 125 -6.40 -10.04 -8.13
CA VAL A 125 -7.33 -9.78 -9.23
C VAL A 125 -6.81 -10.18 -10.62
N ASN A 126 -5.50 -10.44 -10.76
CA ASN A 126 -4.94 -10.90 -12.01
C ASN A 126 -4.90 -12.44 -12.10
N SER A 127 -4.74 -12.96 -13.32
CA SER A 127 -4.51 -14.39 -13.55
C SER A 127 -3.06 -14.73 -13.20
N THR A 128 -2.88 -15.44 -12.11
CA THR A 128 -1.58 -15.92 -11.61
C THR A 128 -1.80 -17.18 -10.79
N ASP A 129 -0.79 -18.03 -10.71
CA ASP A 129 -0.81 -19.22 -9.84
C ASP A 129 -0.68 -18.84 -8.36
N LEU A 130 -0.22 -17.62 -8.08
CA LEU A 130 -0.07 -17.06 -6.73
C LEU A 130 -1.31 -16.31 -6.23
N LYS A 131 -2.51 -16.68 -6.67
CA LYS A 131 -3.75 -16.09 -6.17
C LYS A 131 -3.85 -16.26 -4.66
N ASN A 132 -4.03 -15.13 -3.98
CA ASN A 132 -4.12 -15.10 -2.52
C ASN A 132 -5.10 -14.06 -2.02
N THR A 133 -5.50 -14.21 -0.76
CA THR A 133 -6.07 -13.15 0.06
C THR A 133 -5.05 -12.84 1.15
N THR A 134 -4.66 -11.57 1.23
CA THR A 134 -3.67 -11.10 2.21
C THR A 134 -4.40 -10.32 3.30
N TYR A 135 -4.17 -10.70 4.54
CA TYR A 135 -4.55 -9.97 5.74
C TYR A 135 -3.28 -9.35 6.32
N SER A 136 -3.25 -8.06 6.58
CA SER A 136 -2.12 -7.39 7.18
C SER A 136 -2.53 -6.51 8.35
N ALA A 137 -1.69 -6.45 9.36
CA ALA A 137 -1.81 -5.51 10.45
C ALA A 137 -0.43 -4.95 10.76
N GLY A 138 -0.35 -3.64 11.03
CA GLY A 138 0.94 -2.99 11.26
C GLY A 138 0.83 -1.63 11.90
N ILE A 139 1.96 -1.14 12.40
CA ILE A 139 2.12 0.20 12.94
C ILE A 139 2.92 1.01 11.92
N TYR A 140 2.41 2.18 11.60
CA TYR A 140 2.99 3.13 10.66
C TYR A 140 3.34 4.41 11.39
N TRP A 141 4.55 4.89 11.14
CA TRP A 141 5.04 6.17 11.61
C TRP A 141 5.14 7.13 10.44
N TYR A 142 4.66 8.36 10.66
CA TYR A 142 4.73 9.46 9.73
C TYR A 142 5.80 10.44 10.20
N GLY A 143 6.81 10.66 9.38
CA GLY A 143 7.83 11.64 9.66
C GLY A 143 7.34 13.08 9.54
N GLU A 144 8.22 14.02 9.74
CA GLU A 144 7.92 15.42 9.50
C GLU A 144 7.75 15.67 7.99
N SER A 145 6.79 16.54 7.65
CA SER A 145 6.55 16.90 6.26
C SER A 145 7.77 17.62 5.67
N ILE A 146 8.31 17.04 4.61
CA ILE A 146 9.36 17.65 3.80
C ILE A 146 8.72 18.75 2.94
N LYS A 147 9.52 19.63 2.36
CA LYS A 147 9.04 20.68 1.45
C LYS A 147 7.98 20.16 0.48
N ARG A 148 6.87 20.92 0.32
CA ARG A 148 5.72 20.62 -0.57
C ARG A 148 4.72 19.56 -0.05
N GLY A 149 4.63 19.33 1.26
CA GLY A 149 3.60 18.45 1.82
C GLY A 149 3.89 16.96 1.71
N ILE A 150 5.10 16.55 1.27
CA ILE A 150 5.49 15.15 1.19
C ILE A 150 5.91 14.68 2.59
N THR A 151 5.30 13.62 3.08
CA THR A 151 5.56 13.03 4.39
C THR A 151 6.15 11.63 4.23
N PRO A 152 7.36 11.35 4.75
CA PRO A 152 7.89 9.99 4.77
C PRO A 152 7.08 9.09 5.69
N VAL A 153 6.88 7.84 5.27
CA VAL A 153 6.11 6.84 6.00
C VAL A 153 6.95 5.59 6.18
N ILE A 154 7.05 5.12 7.41
CA ILE A 154 7.71 3.86 7.75
C ILE A 154 6.70 2.97 8.45
N GLY A 155 6.55 1.74 7.99
CA GLY A 155 5.64 0.76 8.57
C GLY A 155 6.34 -0.53 8.93
N ILE A 156 5.91 -1.15 10.00
CA ILE A 156 6.26 -2.52 10.37
C ILE A 156 4.98 -3.27 10.72
N GLY A 157 4.91 -4.54 10.35
CA GLY A 157 3.70 -5.30 10.67
C GLY A 157 3.84 -6.78 10.37
N TYR A 158 2.70 -7.42 10.39
CA TYR A 158 2.56 -8.84 10.15
C TYR A 158 1.55 -9.08 9.02
N LYS A 159 1.87 -10.03 8.12
CA LYS A 159 1.02 -10.45 7.01
C LYS A 159 0.73 -11.93 7.08
N PHE A 160 -0.53 -12.25 6.86
CA PHE A 160 -0.98 -13.60 6.58
C PHE A 160 -1.54 -13.63 5.15
N ARG A 161 -1.03 -14.55 4.32
CA ARG A 161 -1.50 -14.78 2.95
C ARG A 161 -2.10 -16.15 2.83
N ASP A 162 -3.36 -16.18 2.51
CA ASP A 162 -4.10 -17.39 2.20
C ASP A 162 -4.07 -17.63 0.70
N TYR A 163 -3.29 -18.64 0.27
CA TYR A 163 -3.17 -19.01 -1.14
C TYR A 163 -4.32 -19.91 -1.53
N ARG A 164 -4.99 -19.57 -2.64
CA ARG A 164 -6.16 -20.31 -3.13
C ARG A 164 -5.82 -21.51 -4.01
N ASN A 165 -4.58 -21.64 -4.45
CA ASN A 165 -4.15 -22.74 -5.29
C ASN A 165 -3.61 -23.88 -4.44
N GLU A 166 -4.05 -25.10 -4.76
CA GLU A 166 -3.52 -26.33 -4.22
C GLU A 166 -2.02 -26.43 -4.54
N GLY A 167 -1.19 -26.74 -3.56
CA GLY A 167 0.27 -26.83 -3.69
C GLY A 167 1.04 -25.65 -3.11
N PHE A 168 0.39 -24.51 -2.81
CA PHE A 168 1.01 -23.40 -2.06
C PHE A 168 0.59 -23.44 -0.61
N SER A 169 1.57 -23.45 0.29
CA SER A 169 1.29 -23.30 1.72
C SER A 169 1.05 -21.84 2.06
N ASN A 170 0.12 -21.57 2.95
CA ASN A 170 -0.15 -20.24 3.45
C ASN A 170 1.13 -19.58 4.00
N TYR A 171 1.29 -18.32 3.69
CA TYR A 171 2.41 -17.50 4.16
C TYR A 171 2.02 -16.74 5.41
N SER A 172 2.96 -16.68 6.34
CA SER A 172 2.81 -15.93 7.58
C SER A 172 4.16 -15.30 7.91
N GLY A 173 4.22 -13.97 8.05
CA GLY A 173 5.50 -13.31 8.25
C GLY A 173 5.42 -11.82 8.53
N TYR A 174 6.52 -11.29 9.04
CA TYR A 174 6.68 -9.85 9.25
C TYR A 174 6.96 -9.13 7.94
N TYR A 175 6.63 -7.85 7.89
CA TYR A 175 7.02 -6.96 6.79
C TYR A 175 7.50 -5.62 7.31
N VAL A 176 8.32 -4.97 6.49
CA VAL A 176 8.71 -3.57 6.63
C VAL A 176 8.21 -2.82 5.40
N SER A 177 7.69 -1.63 5.60
CA SER A 177 7.20 -0.73 4.56
C SER A 177 7.92 0.60 4.63
N LEU A 178 8.36 1.11 3.48
CA LEU A 178 8.97 2.43 3.34
C LEU A 178 8.22 3.18 2.24
N GLY A 179 7.74 4.38 2.51
CA GLY A 179 6.89 5.10 1.58
C GLY A 179 6.90 6.60 1.75
N LEU A 180 6.07 7.23 0.92
CA LEU A 180 5.82 8.67 0.90
C LEU A 180 4.30 8.89 0.83
N ARG A 181 3.82 9.84 1.60
CA ARG A 181 2.44 10.37 1.58
C ARG A 181 2.45 11.77 0.98
N PHE A 182 1.46 12.02 0.12
CA PHE A 182 1.21 13.27 -0.61
C PHE A 182 -0.14 13.88 -0.21
#